data_532a154416400ec10f205d370ad6097d
#
_entry.id   532a154416400ec10f205d370ad6097d
#
_cell.length_a   1.000
_cell.length_b   1.000
_cell.length_c   1.000
_cell.angle_alpha   90.00
_cell.angle_beta   90.00
_cell.angle_gamma   90.00
#
_symmetry.space_group_name_H-M   'P 1'
#
loop_
_entity.id
_entity.type
_entity.pdbx_description
1 polymer ?
#
loop_
_entity_poly.entity_id
_entity_poly.type
_entity_poly.pdbx_seq_one_letter_code
_entity_poly.pdbx_strand_id
1 'polypeptide(L)'
;MSNSKEIQLTIPQLCTEIAPQKKQFWEWGRASGKSTGLGGKIRKMVTQMPRASFGLVGSTYSQILSRTLPSTIEGLEMFNIFQDIDYVVGRSGKKNGFAMPFQPPNQWNNIIHFSNGSIFQLVSLDNPNTGRGLNTYGIIGDEAALLDPEKLYNNVKTTNRAKKKIFEKCSMLGAEIYASSTPITKKGKWFIEMEQKAKELPDQYYFSKANAFSNPHIRKEWFEEMRNEAPSELLYNAEILNIRPKEITDGFYANINPDKHYYTDYNNSYLETIGVVAKREHFTCNQDNDVERHKPLIVSLDFGVFNCCVVSQLQEDKYKILKSFHVKSPKLLDDLFIEQFIPYYSPHQEKKIYLYGGHDGNFRLPNSSKTLFQQVEDLLRQHGWTVFLMTKGAAATHFDKYLLINAMLKGHNSLPKICINEH
;
A
#
# COMPACT_ATOMS: atom_id res chain seq x y z
N MET A 1 -31.71 39.16 -9.11
CA MET A 1 -32.05 38.00 -8.27
C MET A 1 -30.74 37.23 -7.99
N SER A 2 -30.31 37.13 -6.74
CA SER A 2 -29.10 36.35 -6.40
C SER A 2 -29.45 34.89 -6.61
N ASN A 3 -28.83 34.24 -7.60
CA ASN A 3 -28.91 32.80 -7.79
C ASN A 3 -28.15 32.14 -6.63
N SER A 4 -28.82 31.93 -5.50
CA SER A 4 -28.28 31.13 -4.42
C SER A 4 -28.36 29.65 -4.82
N LYS A 5 -27.23 29.00 -4.98
CA LYS A 5 -27.16 27.55 -5.17
C LYS A 5 -27.20 26.89 -3.80
N GLU A 6 -28.16 26.01 -3.61
CA GLU A 6 -28.20 25.15 -2.41
C GLU A 6 -27.23 23.97 -2.61
N ILE A 7 -26.36 23.77 -1.65
CA ILE A 7 -25.40 22.64 -1.63
C ILE A 7 -25.81 21.72 -0.49
N GLN A 8 -26.18 20.48 -0.83
CA GLN A 8 -26.50 19.46 0.15
C GLN A 8 -25.22 18.74 0.58
N LEU A 9 -24.86 18.88 1.82
CA LEU A 9 -23.73 18.16 2.42
C LEU A 9 -24.21 16.87 3.08
N THR A 10 -23.42 15.81 2.99
CA THR A 10 -23.62 14.61 3.81
C THR A 10 -23.37 14.94 5.28
N ILE A 11 -23.91 14.12 6.20
CA ILE A 11 -23.73 14.35 7.65
C ILE A 11 -22.23 14.44 8.02
N PRO A 12 -21.35 13.54 7.55
CA PRO A 12 -19.92 13.67 7.85
C PRO A 12 -19.30 14.97 7.34
N GLN A 13 -19.66 15.40 6.12
CA GLN A 13 -19.20 16.68 5.56
C GLN A 13 -19.65 17.86 6.41
N LEU A 14 -20.94 17.87 6.80
CA LEU A 14 -21.47 18.93 7.66
C LEU A 14 -20.75 18.97 9.01
N CYS A 15 -20.57 17.81 9.66
CA CYS A 15 -19.85 17.73 10.93
C CYS A 15 -18.43 18.28 10.83
N THR A 16 -17.70 17.95 9.75
CA THR A 16 -16.34 18.48 9.55
C THR A 16 -16.36 19.98 9.26
N GLU A 17 -17.38 20.49 8.57
CA GLU A 17 -17.48 21.91 8.23
C GLU A 17 -17.73 22.79 9.47
N ILE A 18 -18.54 22.32 10.40
CA ILE A 18 -18.84 23.05 11.65
C ILE A 18 -17.80 22.80 12.75
N ALA A 19 -16.98 21.77 12.67
CA ALA A 19 -15.96 21.46 13.67
C ALA A 19 -14.97 22.61 13.83
N PRO A 20 -14.78 23.16 15.06
CA PRO A 20 -13.92 24.31 15.31
C PRO A 20 -12.43 23.97 15.32
N GLN A 21 -12.09 22.70 15.46
CA GLN A 21 -10.71 22.24 15.58
C GLN A 21 -9.94 22.47 14.27
N LYS A 22 -8.75 23.03 14.39
CA LYS A 22 -7.87 23.31 13.26
C LYS A 22 -7.17 22.07 12.71
N LYS A 23 -7.02 21.03 13.53
CA LYS A 23 -6.41 19.76 13.13
C LYS A 23 -7.50 18.72 12.99
N GLN A 24 -7.82 18.38 11.75
CA GLN A 24 -8.90 17.46 11.42
C GLN A 24 -8.36 16.24 10.68
N PHE A 25 -8.83 15.06 11.08
CA PHE A 25 -8.47 13.77 10.50
C PHE A 25 -9.75 13.02 10.12
N TRP A 26 -9.92 12.72 8.84
CA TRP A 26 -11.12 12.10 8.29
C TRP A 26 -10.79 10.68 7.80
N GLU A 27 -11.10 9.69 8.61
CA GLU A 27 -11.03 8.28 8.22
C GLU A 27 -12.36 7.89 7.57
N TRP A 28 -12.46 8.13 6.27
CA TRP A 28 -13.68 7.91 5.52
C TRP A 28 -13.45 6.93 4.38
N GLY A 29 -14.35 5.94 4.22
CA GLY A 29 -14.31 5.00 3.12
C GLY A 29 -14.41 5.67 1.75
N ARG A 30 -14.14 4.93 0.68
CA ARG A 30 -14.34 5.40 -0.69
C ARG A 30 -15.80 5.82 -0.89
N ALA A 31 -16.01 6.73 -1.83
CA ALA A 31 -17.32 7.27 -2.19
C ALA A 31 -18.09 7.97 -1.05
N SER A 32 -17.51 8.20 0.12
CA SER A 32 -18.12 8.93 1.24
C SER A 32 -18.15 10.45 1.08
N GLY A 33 -17.57 10.98 -0.01
CA GLY A 33 -17.55 12.42 -0.31
C GLY A 33 -16.35 13.18 0.28
N LYS A 34 -15.21 12.49 0.54
CA LYS A 34 -13.95 13.11 1.03
C LYS A 34 -13.50 14.29 0.17
N SER A 35 -13.38 14.07 -1.14
CA SER A 35 -12.87 15.08 -2.09
C SER A 35 -13.71 16.34 -2.11
N THR A 36 -15.04 16.18 -2.11
CA THR A 36 -15.97 17.32 -1.98
C THR A 36 -15.76 18.07 -0.66
N GLY A 37 -15.63 17.34 0.46
CA GLY A 37 -15.35 17.94 1.75
C GLY A 37 -14.02 18.72 1.77
N LEU A 38 -12.96 18.16 1.16
CA LEU A 38 -11.68 18.86 0.99
C LEU A 38 -11.80 20.10 0.11
N GLY A 39 -12.59 20.05 -0.99
CA GLY A 39 -12.90 21.21 -1.82
C GLY A 39 -13.57 22.34 -1.00
N GLY A 40 -14.49 22.00 -0.11
CA GLY A 40 -15.10 22.94 0.84
C GLY A 40 -14.07 23.59 1.77
N LYS A 41 -13.11 22.82 2.29
CA LYS A 41 -12.02 23.36 3.14
C LYS A 41 -11.06 24.26 2.34
N ILE A 42 -10.72 23.89 1.12
CA ILE A 42 -9.92 24.74 0.23
C ILE A 42 -10.64 26.07 0.00
N ARG A 43 -11.93 26.04 -0.38
CA ARG A 43 -12.75 27.24 -0.52
C ARG A 43 -12.68 28.11 0.72
N LYS A 44 -12.88 27.55 1.91
CA LYS A 44 -12.86 28.27 3.19
C LYS A 44 -11.50 28.92 3.47
N MET A 45 -10.40 28.20 3.23
CA MET A 45 -9.03 28.73 3.37
C MET A 45 -8.78 29.89 2.42
N VAL A 46 -9.09 29.74 1.15
CA VAL A 46 -8.89 30.76 0.12
C VAL A 46 -9.73 32.00 0.39
N THR A 47 -11.00 31.84 0.78
CA THR A 47 -11.90 32.95 1.05
C THR A 47 -11.48 33.73 2.31
N GLN A 48 -11.10 33.02 3.38
CA GLN A 48 -10.72 33.67 4.64
C GLN A 48 -9.34 34.32 4.60
N MET A 49 -8.42 33.79 3.79
CA MET A 49 -7.03 34.21 3.75
C MET A 49 -6.58 34.52 2.31
N PRO A 50 -7.09 35.60 1.68
CA PRO A 50 -6.68 36.00 0.34
C PRO A 50 -5.17 36.27 0.30
N ARG A 51 -4.54 35.91 -0.84
CA ARG A 51 -3.09 36.05 -1.09
C ARG A 51 -2.19 35.16 -0.22
N ALA A 52 -2.76 34.28 0.62
CA ALA A 52 -2.00 33.35 1.45
C ALA A 52 -1.53 32.12 0.62
N SER A 53 -0.48 31.47 1.14
CA SER A 53 0.09 30.25 0.56
C SER A 53 -0.27 29.04 1.44
N PHE A 54 -0.77 27.97 0.83
CA PHE A 54 -1.17 26.72 1.48
C PHE A 54 -0.42 25.53 0.87
N GLY A 55 -0.40 24.40 1.60
CA GLY A 55 0.13 23.14 1.10
C GLY A 55 -0.97 22.14 0.75
N LEU A 56 -0.90 21.52 -0.43
CA LEU A 56 -1.66 20.34 -0.79
C LEU A 56 -0.69 19.17 -0.91
N VAL A 57 -0.79 18.19 -0.01
CA VAL A 57 0.24 17.18 0.23
C VAL A 57 -0.22 15.81 -0.24
N GLY A 58 0.66 15.09 -0.93
CA GLY A 58 0.49 13.70 -1.32
C GLY A 58 1.78 12.89 -1.15
N SER A 59 1.68 11.58 -1.27
CA SER A 59 2.83 10.68 -1.11
C SER A 59 3.82 10.84 -2.27
N THR A 60 3.31 10.92 -3.49
CA THR A 60 4.10 11.16 -4.72
C THR A 60 3.47 12.25 -5.57
N TYR A 61 4.28 12.88 -6.42
CA TYR A 61 3.80 13.90 -7.33
C TYR A 61 2.79 13.34 -8.35
N SER A 62 3.06 12.13 -8.84
CA SER A 62 2.17 11.41 -9.75
C SER A 62 0.79 11.17 -9.12
N GLN A 63 0.73 10.79 -7.85
CA GLN A 63 -0.53 10.61 -7.11
C GLN A 63 -1.30 11.93 -6.99
N ILE A 64 -0.62 13.03 -6.67
CA ILE A 64 -1.25 14.34 -6.57
C ILE A 64 -1.90 14.71 -7.90
N LEU A 65 -1.17 14.60 -9.01
CA LEU A 65 -1.64 14.99 -10.32
C LEU A 65 -2.75 14.10 -10.87
N SER A 66 -2.65 12.77 -10.68
CA SER A 66 -3.58 11.81 -11.28
C SER A 66 -4.83 11.51 -10.45
N ARG A 67 -4.81 11.78 -9.15
CA ARG A 67 -5.91 11.43 -8.24
C ARG A 67 -6.39 12.60 -7.40
N THR A 68 -5.50 13.19 -6.59
CA THR A 68 -5.87 14.25 -5.65
C THR A 68 -6.37 15.51 -6.36
N LEU A 69 -5.64 15.96 -7.39
CA LEU A 69 -5.99 17.19 -8.11
C LEU A 69 -7.32 17.07 -8.88
N PRO A 70 -7.58 16.03 -9.69
CA PRO A 70 -8.87 15.87 -10.36
C PRO A 70 -10.05 15.85 -9.39
N SER A 71 -9.94 15.09 -8.28
CA SER A 71 -10.98 15.06 -7.25
C SER A 71 -11.17 16.41 -6.53
N THR A 72 -10.08 17.16 -6.35
CA THR A 72 -10.13 18.51 -5.77
C THR A 72 -10.84 19.48 -6.71
N ILE A 73 -10.57 19.41 -8.01
CA ILE A 73 -11.22 20.23 -9.06
C ILE A 73 -12.73 19.99 -9.03
N GLU A 74 -13.16 18.72 -9.09
CA GLU A 74 -14.57 18.35 -9.00
C GLU A 74 -15.21 18.88 -7.70
N GLY A 75 -14.52 18.75 -6.58
CA GLY A 75 -14.96 19.28 -5.30
C GLY A 75 -15.13 20.81 -5.31
N LEU A 76 -14.26 21.55 -5.97
CA LEU A 76 -14.35 23.02 -6.10
C LEU A 76 -15.51 23.43 -7.00
N GLU A 77 -15.75 22.72 -8.11
CA GLU A 77 -16.86 22.98 -9.03
C GLU A 77 -18.23 22.86 -8.34
N MET A 78 -18.36 21.93 -7.40
CA MET A 78 -19.58 21.83 -6.57
C MET A 78 -19.85 23.11 -5.78
N PHE A 79 -18.82 23.89 -5.44
CA PHE A 79 -18.91 25.18 -4.77
C PHE A 79 -18.91 26.38 -5.74
N ASN A 80 -19.14 26.17 -7.04
CA ASN A 80 -19.09 27.18 -8.09
C ASN A 80 -17.73 27.88 -8.20
N ILE A 81 -16.64 27.13 -8.02
CA ILE A 81 -15.25 27.59 -8.21
C ILE A 81 -14.69 26.84 -9.39
N PHE A 82 -14.49 27.51 -10.52
CA PHE A 82 -14.16 26.89 -11.79
C PHE A 82 -12.73 27.17 -12.22
N GLN A 83 -12.10 26.16 -12.81
CA GLN A 83 -10.79 26.31 -13.42
C GLN A 83 -10.85 27.31 -14.58
N ASP A 84 -9.79 28.06 -14.77
CA ASP A 84 -9.59 29.13 -15.75
C ASP A 84 -10.46 30.37 -15.55
N ILE A 85 -11.38 30.35 -14.59
CA ILE A 85 -12.21 31.49 -14.16
C ILE A 85 -11.75 31.97 -12.78
N ASP A 86 -11.84 31.09 -11.78
CA ASP A 86 -11.55 31.42 -10.37
C ASP A 86 -10.15 31.03 -9.95
N TYR A 87 -9.57 30.04 -10.63
CA TYR A 87 -8.19 29.59 -10.41
C TYR A 87 -7.56 29.02 -11.69
N VAL A 88 -6.23 28.95 -11.70
CA VAL A 88 -5.44 28.26 -12.73
C VAL A 88 -4.48 27.27 -12.09
N VAL A 89 -4.14 26.22 -12.80
CA VAL A 89 -3.21 25.16 -12.35
C VAL A 89 -1.93 25.18 -13.21
N GLY A 90 -0.78 25.02 -12.55
CA GLY A 90 0.52 24.90 -13.23
C GLY A 90 1.02 26.19 -13.89
N ARG A 91 0.40 27.32 -13.64
CA ARG A 91 0.77 28.61 -14.22
C ARG A 91 0.36 29.78 -13.34
N SER A 92 0.94 30.95 -13.61
CA SER A 92 0.51 32.20 -12.98
C SER A 92 -0.76 32.73 -13.64
N GLY A 93 -1.76 33.10 -12.85
CA GLY A 93 -2.97 33.79 -13.31
C GLY A 93 -2.79 35.30 -13.53
N LYS A 94 -1.56 35.83 -13.47
CA LYS A 94 -1.31 37.26 -13.65
C LYS A 94 -1.86 37.81 -14.96
N LYS A 95 -1.74 37.02 -16.04
CA LYS A 95 -2.31 37.40 -17.36
C LYS A 95 -3.84 37.46 -17.37
N ASN A 96 -4.48 36.74 -16.46
CA ASN A 96 -5.92 36.71 -16.26
C ASN A 96 -6.39 37.81 -15.28
N GLY A 97 -5.50 38.69 -14.82
CA GLY A 97 -5.83 39.73 -13.84
C GLY A 97 -5.87 39.27 -12.37
N PHE A 98 -5.37 38.06 -12.08
CA PHE A 98 -5.40 37.56 -10.73
C PHE A 98 -4.44 38.34 -9.80
N ALA A 99 -4.85 38.55 -8.56
CA ALA A 99 -3.98 39.13 -7.56
C ALA A 99 -2.78 38.21 -7.29
N MET A 100 -1.68 38.79 -6.85
CA MET A 100 -0.46 38.02 -6.55
C MET A 100 -0.43 37.62 -5.06
N PRO A 101 0.11 36.44 -4.72
CA PRO A 101 0.31 36.02 -3.33
C PRO A 101 1.27 36.97 -2.63
N PHE A 102 1.26 36.95 -1.28
CA PHE A 102 2.22 37.74 -0.49
C PHE A 102 3.67 37.37 -0.77
N GLN A 103 3.91 36.09 -1.04
CA GLN A 103 5.20 35.54 -1.44
C GLN A 103 5.03 34.78 -2.74
N PRO A 104 5.25 35.42 -3.90
CA PRO A 104 5.17 34.75 -5.18
C PRO A 104 6.20 33.64 -5.30
N PRO A 105 5.82 32.45 -5.79
CA PRO A 105 6.76 31.38 -6.02
C PRO A 105 7.65 31.71 -7.23
N ASN A 106 8.88 31.18 -7.21
CA ASN A 106 9.79 31.30 -8.35
C ASN A 106 9.33 30.48 -9.57
N GLN A 107 8.68 29.36 -9.32
CA GLN A 107 8.13 28.46 -10.33
C GLN A 107 6.65 28.18 -10.04
N TRP A 108 5.85 28.11 -11.11
CA TRP A 108 4.41 27.97 -11.02
C TRP A 108 3.91 26.57 -11.38
N ASN A 109 4.76 25.69 -11.85
CA ASN A 109 4.39 24.36 -12.37
C ASN A 109 3.59 23.50 -11.37
N ASN A 110 3.81 23.72 -10.07
CA ASN A 110 3.24 22.95 -8.98
C ASN A 110 2.30 23.81 -8.11
N ILE A 111 1.62 24.76 -8.73
CA ILE A 111 0.80 25.75 -8.01
C ILE A 111 -0.64 25.75 -8.56
N ILE A 112 -1.60 25.76 -7.66
CA ILE A 112 -2.96 26.20 -7.95
C ILE A 112 -3.04 27.66 -7.53
N HIS A 113 -3.29 28.56 -8.47
CA HIS A 113 -3.35 30.01 -8.23
C HIS A 113 -4.79 30.51 -8.36
N PHE A 114 -5.33 31.02 -7.28
CA PHE A 114 -6.70 31.56 -7.21
C PHE A 114 -6.73 33.04 -7.56
N SER A 115 -7.87 33.51 -8.09
CA SER A 115 -8.08 34.90 -8.56
C SER A 115 -7.84 35.94 -7.48
N ASN A 116 -8.11 35.64 -6.22
CA ASN A 116 -7.84 36.51 -5.06
C ASN A 116 -6.36 36.50 -4.59
N GLY A 117 -5.48 35.83 -5.33
CA GLY A 117 -4.03 35.76 -5.06
C GLY A 117 -3.61 34.66 -4.12
N SER A 118 -4.52 33.86 -3.58
CA SER A 118 -4.16 32.68 -2.78
C SER A 118 -3.55 31.60 -3.66
N ILE A 119 -2.65 30.82 -3.10
CA ILE A 119 -2.03 29.69 -3.80
C ILE A 119 -2.04 28.43 -2.95
N PHE A 120 -2.25 27.28 -3.60
CA PHE A 120 -1.90 25.97 -3.05
C PHE A 120 -0.68 25.43 -3.77
N GLN A 121 0.34 25.12 -3.00
CA GLN A 121 1.52 24.43 -3.50
C GLN A 121 1.35 22.93 -3.37
N LEU A 122 1.54 22.21 -4.49
CA LEU A 122 1.52 20.76 -4.53
C LEU A 122 2.84 20.24 -3.96
N VAL A 123 2.78 19.52 -2.84
CA VAL A 123 3.96 19.03 -2.11
C VAL A 123 3.97 17.51 -2.12
N SER A 124 4.99 16.94 -2.73
CA SER A 124 5.24 15.49 -2.75
C SER A 124 6.24 15.10 -1.67
N LEU A 125 5.94 14.05 -0.89
CA LEU A 125 6.82 13.55 0.17
C LEU A 125 7.95 12.62 -0.32
N ASP A 126 7.90 12.15 -1.57
CA ASP A 126 9.00 11.39 -2.17
C ASP A 126 10.18 12.29 -2.57
N ASN A 127 9.94 13.59 -2.78
CA ASN A 127 10.98 14.57 -3.03
C ASN A 127 11.24 15.42 -1.77
N PRO A 128 12.35 15.20 -1.04
CA PRO A 128 12.60 15.83 0.25
C PRO A 128 12.79 17.36 0.19
N ASN A 129 12.97 17.92 -1.00
CA ASN A 129 13.23 19.36 -1.17
C ASN A 129 11.98 20.19 -1.50
N THR A 130 10.87 19.57 -1.89
CA THR A 130 9.67 20.30 -2.34
C THR A 130 8.91 21.02 -1.24
N GLY A 131 8.99 20.55 0.02
CA GLY A 131 8.31 21.19 1.16
C GLY A 131 9.18 22.17 1.95
N ARG A 132 10.51 21.98 1.96
CA ARG A 132 11.43 22.79 2.76
C ARG A 132 11.51 24.23 2.25
N GLY A 133 11.43 25.18 3.17
CA GLY A 133 11.49 26.61 2.85
C GLY A 133 10.13 27.26 2.58
N LEU A 134 9.05 26.49 2.52
CA LEU A 134 7.70 27.03 2.45
C LEU A 134 7.35 27.75 3.77
N ASN A 135 6.40 28.67 3.65
CA ASN A 135 5.78 29.35 4.78
C ASN A 135 4.27 29.35 4.56
N THR A 136 3.62 28.29 5.00
CA THR A 136 2.20 28.04 4.72
C THR A 136 1.29 28.52 5.84
N TYR A 137 0.06 28.87 5.48
CA TYR A 137 -1.02 29.31 6.38
C TYR A 137 -2.00 28.19 6.70
N GLY A 138 -1.84 27.03 6.08
CA GLY A 138 -2.65 25.83 6.28
C GLY A 138 -2.19 24.71 5.35
N ILE A 139 -2.57 23.48 5.67
CA ILE A 139 -2.18 22.26 4.95
C ILE A 139 -3.40 21.39 4.75
N ILE A 140 -3.49 20.78 3.57
CA ILE A 140 -4.44 19.72 3.24
C ILE A 140 -3.67 18.51 2.73
N GLY A 141 -3.99 17.32 3.24
CA GLY A 141 -3.45 16.04 2.77
C GLY A 141 -4.57 15.08 2.40
N ASP A 142 -4.55 14.61 1.18
CA ASP A 142 -5.45 13.55 0.72
C ASP A 142 -4.71 12.22 0.69
N GLU A 143 -5.44 11.11 0.89
CA GLU A 143 -4.89 9.76 1.10
C GLU A 143 -3.79 9.74 2.17
N ALA A 144 -4.06 10.44 3.28
CA ALA A 144 -3.06 10.75 4.30
C ALA A 144 -2.47 9.51 4.99
N ALA A 145 -3.19 8.39 5.06
CA ALA A 145 -2.65 7.14 5.59
C ALA A 145 -1.47 6.57 4.78
N LEU A 146 -1.31 7.00 3.51
CA LEU A 146 -0.16 6.63 2.68
C LEU A 146 1.06 7.51 2.92
N LEU A 147 0.91 8.64 3.60
CA LEU A 147 1.98 9.58 3.89
C LEU A 147 2.93 9.01 4.95
N ASP A 148 4.22 9.23 4.74
CA ASP A 148 5.23 8.97 5.75
C ASP A 148 5.15 10.04 6.86
N PRO A 149 4.85 9.67 8.12
CA PRO A 149 4.63 10.64 9.20
C PRO A 149 5.86 11.46 9.54
N GLU A 150 7.06 10.89 9.44
CA GLU A 150 8.31 11.59 9.73
C GLU A 150 8.61 12.62 8.63
N LYS A 151 8.49 12.24 7.37
CA LYS A 151 8.65 13.17 6.25
C LYS A 151 7.57 14.25 6.26
N LEU A 152 6.32 13.90 6.59
CA LEU A 152 5.22 14.85 6.73
C LEU A 152 5.55 15.89 7.82
N TYR A 153 6.05 15.45 8.96
CA TYR A 153 6.47 16.36 10.04
C TYR A 153 7.61 17.26 9.59
N ASN A 154 8.72 16.67 9.13
CA ASN A 154 9.95 17.40 8.84
C ASN A 154 9.85 18.36 7.64
N ASN A 155 9.10 17.99 6.61
CA ASN A 155 9.08 18.73 5.35
C ASN A 155 7.84 19.62 5.18
N VAL A 156 6.75 19.35 5.91
CA VAL A 156 5.47 20.02 5.69
C VAL A 156 4.93 20.67 6.96
N LYS A 157 4.70 19.92 8.04
CA LYS A 157 4.09 20.48 9.26
C LYS A 157 4.92 21.61 9.87
N THR A 158 6.24 21.51 9.83
CA THR A 158 7.14 22.58 10.28
C THR A 158 7.05 23.87 9.47
N THR A 159 6.50 23.80 8.25
CA THR A 159 6.28 24.97 7.39
C THR A 159 4.97 25.69 7.64
N ASN A 160 4.02 25.07 8.35
CA ASN A 160 2.72 25.64 8.71
C ASN A 160 2.83 26.65 9.87
N ARG A 161 3.58 27.69 9.64
CA ARG A 161 3.95 28.70 10.64
C ARG A 161 3.69 30.14 10.20
N ALA A 162 3.17 30.34 8.99
CA ALA A 162 2.92 31.66 8.48
C ALA A 162 1.87 32.38 9.32
N LYS A 163 2.15 33.64 9.68
CA LYS A 163 1.27 34.47 10.48
C LYS A 163 1.24 35.88 9.89
N LYS A 164 0.04 36.40 9.67
CA LYS A 164 -0.20 37.82 9.42
C LYS A 164 -1.30 38.32 10.35
N LYS A 165 -1.14 39.52 10.89
CA LYS A 165 -2.09 40.11 11.82
C LYS A 165 -3.51 40.18 11.26
N ILE A 166 -3.66 40.41 9.94
CA ILE A 166 -4.96 40.45 9.27
C ILE A 166 -5.71 39.10 9.31
N PHE A 167 -5.00 37.98 9.53
CA PHE A 167 -5.58 36.63 9.56
C PHE A 167 -5.70 36.05 10.98
N GLU A 168 -5.35 36.82 12.01
CA GLU A 168 -5.29 36.32 13.40
C GLU A 168 -6.63 35.73 13.88
N LYS A 169 -7.75 36.29 13.40
CA LYS A 169 -9.09 35.83 13.74
C LYS A 169 -9.66 34.78 12.77
N CYS A 170 -8.91 34.38 11.72
CA CYS A 170 -9.38 33.40 10.77
C CYS A 170 -9.37 31.99 11.37
N SER A 171 -10.49 31.29 11.31
CA SER A 171 -10.65 29.93 11.85
C SER A 171 -9.71 28.94 11.17
N MET A 172 -9.36 29.16 9.90
CA MET A 172 -8.50 28.28 9.12
C MET A 172 -7.01 28.61 9.21
N LEU A 173 -6.61 29.65 9.95
CA LEU A 173 -5.19 29.98 10.14
C LEU A 173 -4.46 28.85 10.89
N GLY A 174 -3.46 28.24 10.25
CA GLY A 174 -2.70 27.12 10.78
C GLY A 174 -3.45 25.78 10.74
N ALA A 175 -4.54 25.68 9.97
CA ALA A 175 -5.31 24.45 9.85
C ALA A 175 -4.49 23.32 9.20
N GLU A 176 -4.70 22.10 9.66
CA GLU A 176 -4.16 20.85 9.12
C GLU A 176 -5.35 19.89 8.91
N ILE A 177 -5.68 19.62 7.66
CA ILE A 177 -6.80 18.74 7.29
C ILE A 177 -6.27 17.54 6.53
N TYR A 178 -6.50 16.35 7.07
CA TYR A 178 -6.04 15.10 6.48
C TYR A 178 -7.21 14.13 6.28
N ALA A 179 -7.36 13.61 5.07
CA ALA A 179 -8.39 12.65 4.73
C ALA A 179 -7.78 11.38 4.15
N SER A 180 -8.33 10.23 4.50
CA SER A 180 -7.93 8.93 3.95
C SER A 180 -9.02 7.88 4.19
N SER A 181 -8.98 6.77 3.44
CA SER A 181 -9.64 5.55 3.85
C SER A 181 -8.88 4.85 4.99
N THR A 182 -9.51 3.85 5.60
CA THR A 182 -8.89 3.03 6.64
C THR A 182 -7.60 2.39 6.11
N PRO A 183 -6.44 2.59 6.78
CA PRO A 183 -5.21 1.96 6.36
C PRO A 183 -5.23 0.44 6.62
N ILE A 184 -4.69 -0.29 5.66
CA ILE A 184 -4.52 -1.76 5.71
C ILE A 184 -3.06 -2.16 5.96
N THR A 185 -2.15 -1.21 6.10
CA THR A 185 -0.72 -1.43 6.36
C THR A 185 -0.27 -0.75 7.64
N LYS A 186 0.80 -1.24 8.26
CA LYS A 186 1.40 -0.63 9.46
C LYS A 186 1.87 0.80 9.23
N LYS A 187 2.28 1.13 7.99
CA LYS A 187 2.70 2.48 7.62
C LYS A 187 1.61 3.52 7.87
N GLY A 188 0.33 3.15 7.67
CA GLY A 188 -0.81 4.02 7.92
C GLY A 188 -1.31 4.07 9.37
N LYS A 189 -0.72 3.30 10.28
CA LYS A 189 -1.17 3.19 11.67
C LYS A 189 -1.20 4.53 12.40
N TRP A 190 -0.22 5.40 12.12
CA TRP A 190 -0.15 6.74 12.68
C TRP A 190 -1.44 7.55 12.47
N PHE A 191 -2.13 7.33 11.34
CA PHE A 191 -3.36 8.04 11.00
C PHE A 191 -4.53 7.60 11.91
N ILE A 192 -4.62 6.30 12.21
CA ILE A 192 -5.62 5.76 13.15
C ILE A 192 -5.36 6.25 14.58
N GLU A 193 -4.09 6.37 14.97
CA GLU A 193 -3.69 6.85 16.31
C GLU A 193 -4.15 8.27 16.59
N MET A 194 -4.46 9.05 15.53
CA MET A 194 -5.04 10.39 15.70
C MET A 194 -6.45 10.37 16.31
N GLU A 195 -7.18 9.24 16.24
CA GLU A 195 -8.45 9.09 16.98
C GLU A 195 -8.25 9.16 18.50
N GLN A 196 -7.24 8.46 19.01
CA GLN A 196 -6.91 8.51 20.43
C GLN A 196 -6.46 9.92 20.84
N LYS A 197 -5.64 10.53 20.00
CA LYS A 197 -5.17 11.91 20.24
C LYS A 197 -6.32 12.93 20.24
N ALA A 198 -7.34 12.73 19.42
CA ALA A 198 -8.54 13.56 19.41
C ALA A 198 -9.38 13.38 20.71
N LYS A 199 -9.39 12.18 21.29
CA LYS A 199 -10.02 11.93 22.60
C LYS A 199 -9.26 12.58 23.76
N GLU A 200 -7.93 12.59 23.68
CA GLU A 200 -7.06 13.20 24.71
C GLU A 200 -7.04 14.72 24.63
N LEU A 201 -7.10 15.29 23.44
CA LEU A 201 -7.01 16.72 23.16
C LEU A 201 -8.18 17.21 22.28
N PRO A 202 -9.44 17.10 22.75
CA PRO A 202 -10.63 17.36 21.93
C PRO A 202 -10.77 18.81 21.45
N ASP A 203 -10.16 19.77 22.15
CA ASP A 203 -10.17 21.18 21.74
C ASP A 203 -9.23 21.46 20.55
N GLN A 204 -8.25 20.60 20.32
CA GLN A 204 -7.23 20.80 19.28
C GLN A 204 -7.43 19.89 18.07
N TYR A 205 -7.88 18.65 18.29
CA TYR A 205 -8.00 17.61 17.27
C TYR A 205 -9.44 17.18 17.09
N TYR A 206 -9.83 17.03 15.85
CA TYR A 206 -11.10 16.43 15.47
C TYR A 206 -10.83 15.19 14.64
N PHE A 207 -11.45 14.09 15.00
CA PHE A 207 -11.38 12.83 14.25
C PHE A 207 -12.79 12.41 13.83
N SER A 208 -12.96 12.12 12.54
CA SER A 208 -14.25 11.72 11.97
C SER A 208 -14.14 10.41 11.24
N LYS A 209 -15.14 9.53 11.43
CA LYS A 209 -15.28 8.28 10.70
C LYS A 209 -16.55 8.29 9.87
N ALA A 210 -16.43 7.83 8.62
CA ALA A 210 -17.58 7.63 7.75
C ALA A 210 -17.33 6.48 6.77
N ASN A 211 -18.39 5.86 6.30
CA ASN A 211 -18.36 4.85 5.25
C ASN A 211 -19.18 5.31 4.04
N ALA A 212 -19.19 4.52 2.97
CA ALA A 212 -19.90 4.85 1.75
C ALA A 212 -21.42 5.02 1.95
N PHE A 213 -22.03 4.33 2.92
CA PHE A 213 -23.46 4.45 3.23
C PHE A 213 -23.85 5.84 3.74
N SER A 214 -22.90 6.65 4.20
CA SER A 214 -23.17 8.04 4.59
C SER A 214 -23.45 8.98 3.41
N ASN A 215 -23.21 8.51 2.18
CA ASN A 215 -23.44 9.27 0.96
C ASN A 215 -24.73 8.80 0.27
N PRO A 216 -25.82 9.56 0.36
CA PRO A 216 -27.12 9.19 -0.20
C PRO A 216 -27.17 9.25 -1.74
N HIS A 217 -26.15 9.79 -2.40
CA HIS A 217 -26.09 9.93 -3.85
C HIS A 217 -25.54 8.69 -4.57
N ILE A 218 -25.07 7.67 -3.82
CA ILE A 218 -24.59 6.42 -4.39
C ILE A 218 -25.79 5.51 -4.70
N ARG A 219 -25.81 4.94 -5.91
CA ARG A 219 -26.81 3.93 -6.28
C ARG A 219 -26.65 2.67 -5.42
N LYS A 220 -27.75 2.05 -5.04
CA LYS A 220 -27.73 0.90 -4.10
C LYS A 220 -26.99 -0.31 -4.66
N GLU A 221 -27.13 -0.56 -5.94
CA GLU A 221 -26.53 -1.68 -6.67
C GLU A 221 -24.98 -1.61 -6.63
N TRP A 222 -24.42 -0.40 -6.54
CA TRP A 222 -22.98 -0.19 -6.49
C TRP A 222 -22.30 -0.92 -5.32
N PHE A 223 -22.98 -1.05 -4.18
CA PHE A 223 -22.39 -1.74 -3.02
C PHE A 223 -22.21 -3.24 -3.26
N GLU A 224 -23.18 -3.88 -3.93
CA GLU A 224 -23.09 -5.29 -4.30
C GLU A 224 -22.05 -5.50 -5.40
N GLU A 225 -22.01 -4.64 -6.40
CA GLU A 225 -20.99 -4.65 -7.44
C GLU A 225 -19.59 -4.58 -6.82
N MET A 226 -19.33 -3.58 -5.98
CA MET A 226 -18.03 -3.42 -5.32
C MET A 226 -17.67 -4.58 -4.41
N ARG A 227 -18.65 -5.21 -3.77
CA ARG A 227 -18.41 -6.39 -2.94
C ARG A 227 -18.00 -7.61 -3.79
N ASN A 228 -18.64 -7.80 -4.93
CA ASN A 228 -18.36 -8.91 -5.84
C ASN A 228 -17.03 -8.75 -6.57
N GLU A 229 -16.67 -7.51 -6.93
CA GLU A 229 -15.44 -7.18 -7.64
C GLU A 229 -14.22 -7.01 -6.72
N ALA A 230 -14.43 -6.87 -5.42
CA ALA A 230 -13.33 -6.65 -4.48
C ALA A 230 -12.34 -7.84 -4.49
N PRO A 231 -11.04 -7.58 -4.61
CA PRO A 231 -10.01 -8.62 -4.58
C PRO A 231 -10.02 -9.43 -3.28
N SER A 232 -10.49 -8.84 -2.18
CA SER A 232 -10.70 -9.52 -0.90
C SER A 232 -11.77 -8.82 -0.07
N GLU A 233 -12.39 -9.59 0.84
CA GLU A 233 -13.34 -9.02 1.80
C GLU A 233 -12.68 -8.00 2.73
N LEU A 234 -11.40 -8.18 3.05
CA LEU A 234 -10.64 -7.22 3.85
C LEU A 234 -10.55 -5.86 3.13
N LEU A 235 -10.28 -5.84 1.82
CA LEU A 235 -10.24 -4.60 1.04
C LEU A 235 -11.61 -3.94 0.94
N TYR A 236 -12.67 -4.71 0.69
CA TYR A 236 -14.03 -4.18 0.68
C TYR A 236 -14.39 -3.55 2.03
N ASN A 237 -14.11 -4.26 3.12
CA ASN A 237 -14.38 -3.79 4.48
C ASN A 237 -13.59 -2.51 4.81
N ALA A 238 -12.30 -2.45 4.46
CA ALA A 238 -11.46 -1.28 4.76
C ALA A 238 -11.82 -0.09 3.86
N GLU A 239 -11.91 -0.29 2.54
CA GLU A 239 -12.04 0.78 1.57
C GLU A 239 -13.47 1.33 1.45
N ILE A 240 -14.49 0.47 1.53
CA ILE A 240 -15.89 0.85 1.32
C ILE A 240 -16.61 1.04 2.67
N LEU A 241 -16.55 0.04 3.54
CA LEU A 241 -17.26 0.06 4.82
C LEU A 241 -16.49 0.78 5.92
N ASN A 242 -15.23 1.15 5.67
CA ASN A 242 -14.36 1.80 6.64
C ASN A 242 -14.22 1.01 7.95
N ILE A 243 -14.17 -0.32 7.83
CA ILE A 243 -13.97 -1.24 8.95
C ILE A 243 -12.48 -1.49 9.08
N ARG A 244 -11.91 -1.14 10.22
CA ARG A 244 -10.51 -1.41 10.52
C ARG A 244 -10.25 -2.90 10.60
N PRO A 245 -9.22 -3.44 9.94
CA PRO A 245 -8.81 -4.82 10.16
C PRO A 245 -8.43 -5.01 11.64
N LYS A 246 -8.75 -6.18 12.20
CA LYS A 246 -8.41 -6.51 13.59
C LYS A 246 -6.89 -6.48 13.82
N GLU A 247 -6.13 -6.89 12.81
CA GLU A 247 -4.69 -6.75 12.74
C GLU A 247 -4.33 -6.04 11.43
N ILE A 248 -3.53 -4.98 11.51
CA ILE A 248 -2.95 -4.36 10.34
C ILE A 248 -1.73 -5.20 9.97
N THR A 249 -1.91 -6.10 9.01
CA THR A 249 -0.83 -6.91 8.48
C THR A 249 -0.11 -6.12 7.39
N ASP A 250 1.22 -6.10 7.44
CA ASP A 250 2.06 -5.65 6.30
C ASP A 250 2.03 -6.69 5.16
N GLY A 251 1.16 -7.67 5.29
CA GLY A 251 1.14 -8.84 4.47
C GLY A 251 0.66 -8.57 3.05
N PHE A 252 1.47 -9.00 2.11
CA PHE A 252 1.11 -9.15 0.70
C PHE A 252 -0.05 -10.16 0.53
N TYR A 253 -0.29 -11.01 1.52
CA TYR A 253 -1.26 -12.11 1.50
C TYR A 253 -2.45 -11.83 2.42
N ALA A 254 -3.28 -10.86 2.04
CA ALA A 254 -4.43 -10.41 2.84
C ALA A 254 -5.48 -11.49 3.15
N ASN A 255 -5.55 -12.56 2.33
CA ASN A 255 -6.51 -13.66 2.48
C ASN A 255 -5.94 -14.90 3.17
N ILE A 256 -4.70 -14.84 3.67
CA ILE A 256 -4.13 -15.96 4.41
C ILE A 256 -4.89 -16.19 5.71
N ASN A 257 -5.29 -17.42 5.94
CA ASN A 257 -5.99 -17.84 7.17
C ASN A 257 -5.30 -19.10 7.69
N PRO A 258 -4.66 -19.06 8.86
CA PRO A 258 -3.95 -20.20 9.42
C PRO A 258 -4.80 -21.47 9.47
N ASP A 259 -6.06 -21.39 9.91
CA ASP A 259 -6.94 -22.55 10.04
C ASP A 259 -7.31 -23.23 8.71
N LYS A 260 -7.17 -22.52 7.59
CA LYS A 260 -7.52 -23.02 6.25
C LYS A 260 -6.31 -23.38 5.40
N HIS A 261 -5.22 -22.63 5.57
CA HIS A 261 -4.08 -22.70 4.64
C HIS A 261 -2.85 -23.38 5.24
N TYR A 262 -2.76 -23.44 6.58
CA TYR A 262 -1.66 -24.15 7.23
C TYR A 262 -2.08 -25.56 7.61
N TYR A 263 -1.13 -26.48 7.54
CA TYR A 263 -1.32 -27.87 7.93
C TYR A 263 -0.01 -28.51 8.38
N THR A 264 -0.09 -29.62 9.10
CA THR A 264 1.02 -30.51 9.42
C THR A 264 0.67 -31.91 8.98
N ASP A 265 1.60 -32.65 8.39
CA ASP A 265 1.37 -34.02 7.94
C ASP A 265 2.65 -34.83 8.02
N TYR A 266 2.86 -35.48 9.15
CA TYR A 266 4.04 -36.31 9.46
C TYR A 266 3.82 -37.77 9.13
N ASN A 267 4.87 -38.44 8.64
CA ASN A 267 4.97 -39.89 8.55
C ASN A 267 5.34 -40.47 9.91
N ASN A 268 4.34 -40.67 10.76
CA ASN A 268 4.54 -41.15 12.11
C ASN A 268 5.24 -42.53 12.17
N SER A 269 4.92 -43.43 11.23
CA SER A 269 5.58 -44.77 11.17
C SER A 269 7.09 -44.64 10.93
N TYR A 270 7.51 -43.70 10.06
CA TYR A 270 8.93 -43.45 9.86
C TYR A 270 9.58 -42.84 11.12
N LEU A 271 8.92 -41.84 11.71
CA LEU A 271 9.43 -41.19 12.94
C LEU A 271 9.56 -42.18 14.11
N GLU A 272 8.63 -43.10 14.25
CA GLU A 272 8.72 -44.19 15.23
C GLU A 272 9.94 -45.12 14.96
N THR A 273 10.21 -45.40 13.70
CA THR A 273 11.37 -46.27 13.31
C THR A 273 12.71 -45.62 13.64
N ILE A 274 12.85 -44.30 13.40
CA ILE A 274 14.13 -43.62 13.73
C ILE A 274 14.28 -43.34 15.23
N GLY A 275 13.14 -43.24 15.95
CA GLY A 275 13.08 -43.14 17.42
C GLY A 275 13.94 -42.07 18.07
N VAL A 276 14.26 -42.22 19.35
CA VAL A 276 15.00 -41.24 20.16
C VAL A 276 16.49 -41.13 19.77
N VAL A 277 17.01 -42.07 18.97
CA VAL A 277 18.42 -42.12 18.53
C VAL A 277 18.60 -41.42 17.15
N ALA A 278 17.59 -40.69 16.69
CA ALA A 278 17.59 -40.02 15.40
C ALA A 278 18.76 -39.02 15.30
N LYS A 279 19.61 -39.20 14.28
CA LYS A 279 20.65 -38.26 13.89
C LYS A 279 20.14 -37.33 12.79
N ARG A 280 20.84 -36.21 12.56
CA ARG A 280 20.49 -35.23 11.51
C ARG A 280 20.29 -35.89 10.15
N GLU A 281 21.05 -36.90 9.80
CA GLU A 281 20.97 -37.65 8.53
C GLU A 281 19.67 -38.43 8.34
N HIS A 282 18.92 -38.69 9.41
CA HIS A 282 17.63 -39.37 9.36
C HIS A 282 16.46 -38.39 9.02
N PHE A 283 16.68 -37.10 9.22
CA PHE A 283 15.65 -36.10 8.92
C PHE A 283 15.64 -35.76 7.43
N THR A 284 14.91 -36.55 6.67
CA THR A 284 14.75 -36.44 5.22
C THR A 284 13.27 -36.32 4.87
N CYS A 285 12.92 -36.15 3.60
CA CYS A 285 11.52 -36.11 3.15
C CYS A 285 10.75 -37.43 3.41
N ASN A 286 11.39 -38.46 3.99
CA ASN A 286 10.71 -39.64 4.51
C ASN A 286 9.83 -39.34 5.73
N GLN A 287 10.16 -38.31 6.48
CA GLN A 287 9.36 -37.87 7.63
C GLN A 287 8.06 -37.14 7.23
N ASP A 288 7.95 -36.75 5.97
CA ASP A 288 6.80 -35.99 5.46
C ASP A 288 5.84 -36.95 4.76
N ASN A 289 4.58 -36.97 5.19
CA ASN A 289 3.56 -37.78 4.56
C ASN A 289 2.92 -37.08 3.37
N ASP A 290 3.06 -35.78 3.27
CA ASP A 290 2.49 -34.90 2.23
C ASP A 290 3.36 -34.81 0.95
N VAL A 291 4.58 -35.39 0.96
CA VAL A 291 5.46 -35.42 -0.21
C VAL A 291 5.14 -36.61 -1.12
N GLU A 292 4.61 -36.36 -2.29
CA GLU A 292 4.43 -37.39 -3.32
C GLU A 292 5.77 -37.66 -4.04
N ARG A 293 6.48 -38.73 -3.60
CA ARG A 293 7.88 -38.99 -4.01
C ARG A 293 8.07 -39.30 -5.50
N HIS A 294 7.02 -39.69 -6.19
CA HIS A 294 7.02 -40.02 -7.61
C HIS A 294 6.52 -38.87 -8.49
N LYS A 295 6.28 -37.70 -7.92
CA LYS A 295 5.98 -36.47 -8.67
C LYS A 295 7.18 -35.52 -8.65
N PRO A 296 7.35 -34.72 -9.72
CA PRO A 296 8.42 -33.71 -9.74
C PRO A 296 8.25 -32.67 -8.64
N LEU A 297 9.37 -32.06 -8.23
CA LEU A 297 9.38 -30.95 -7.31
C LEU A 297 9.32 -29.61 -8.09
N ILE A 298 8.63 -28.65 -7.52
CA ILE A 298 8.68 -27.26 -7.94
C ILE A 298 9.54 -26.51 -6.93
N VAL A 299 10.63 -25.91 -7.41
CA VAL A 299 11.60 -25.21 -6.59
C VAL A 299 11.61 -23.74 -6.98
N SER A 300 11.34 -22.87 -6.04
CA SER A 300 11.38 -21.41 -6.23
C SER A 300 12.52 -20.81 -5.43
N LEU A 301 13.35 -20.01 -6.11
CA LEU A 301 14.52 -19.35 -5.51
C LEU A 301 14.30 -17.87 -5.32
N ASP A 302 14.79 -17.35 -4.20
CA ASP A 302 14.94 -15.94 -3.96
C ASP A 302 16.39 -15.65 -3.57
N PHE A 303 16.98 -14.66 -4.26
CA PHE A 303 18.41 -14.32 -4.16
C PHE A 303 18.56 -13.00 -3.42
N GLY A 304 19.46 -12.95 -2.45
CA GLY A 304 19.68 -11.73 -1.69
C GLY A 304 20.65 -11.91 -0.53
N VAL A 305 20.46 -11.11 0.53
CA VAL A 305 21.21 -11.26 1.79
C VAL A 305 20.97 -12.65 2.42
N PHE A 306 19.77 -13.18 2.21
CA PHE A 306 19.42 -14.57 2.45
C PHE A 306 19.17 -15.21 1.09
N ASN A 307 19.85 -16.33 0.80
CA ASN A 307 19.47 -17.19 -0.29
C ASN A 307 18.39 -18.15 0.23
N CYS A 308 17.23 -18.13 -0.41
CA CYS A 308 16.08 -18.94 0.01
C CYS A 308 15.64 -19.89 -1.11
N CYS A 309 15.18 -21.07 -0.70
CA CYS A 309 14.60 -22.06 -1.58
C CYS A 309 13.28 -22.53 -0.98
N VAL A 310 12.18 -22.40 -1.73
CA VAL A 310 10.87 -22.91 -1.36
C VAL A 310 10.55 -24.10 -2.27
N VAL A 311 10.22 -25.23 -1.65
CA VAL A 311 9.86 -26.47 -2.34
C VAL A 311 8.36 -26.68 -2.26
N SER A 312 7.74 -26.98 -3.39
CA SER A 312 6.30 -27.19 -3.50
C SER A 312 5.97 -28.30 -4.50
N GLN A 313 4.74 -28.78 -4.47
CA GLN A 313 4.16 -29.72 -5.45
C GLN A 313 2.72 -29.30 -5.77
N LEU A 314 2.33 -29.53 -7.03
CA LEU A 314 0.92 -29.49 -7.43
C LEU A 314 0.35 -30.91 -7.25
N GLN A 315 -0.56 -31.06 -6.30
CA GLN A 315 -1.23 -32.32 -5.95
C GLN A 315 -2.74 -32.13 -6.12
N GLU A 316 -3.30 -32.76 -7.14
CA GLU A 316 -4.71 -32.60 -7.52
C GLU A 316 -5.07 -31.11 -7.72
N ASP A 317 -5.98 -30.57 -6.89
CA ASP A 317 -6.41 -29.17 -6.89
C ASP A 317 -5.64 -28.29 -5.87
N LYS A 318 -4.56 -28.82 -5.26
CA LYS A 318 -3.80 -28.15 -4.21
C LYS A 318 -2.38 -27.82 -4.65
N TYR A 319 -1.97 -26.58 -4.43
CA TYR A 319 -0.59 -26.17 -4.50
C TYR A 319 -0.01 -26.22 -3.09
N LYS A 320 0.68 -27.31 -2.79
CA LYS A 320 1.26 -27.55 -1.48
C LYS A 320 2.67 -26.96 -1.39
N ILE A 321 2.89 -26.03 -0.49
CA ILE A 321 4.21 -25.55 -0.08
C ILE A 321 4.69 -26.51 1.00
N LEU A 322 5.68 -27.31 0.66
CA LEU A 322 6.13 -28.44 1.46
C LEU A 322 7.20 -28.03 2.48
N LYS A 323 8.20 -27.26 2.02
CA LYS A 323 9.34 -26.89 2.86
C LYS A 323 10.07 -25.66 2.33
N SER A 324 10.68 -24.91 3.23
CA SER A 324 11.61 -23.84 2.89
C SER A 324 12.99 -24.09 3.48
N PHE A 325 14.02 -23.72 2.72
CA PHE A 325 15.40 -23.73 3.16
C PHE A 325 15.99 -22.34 2.96
N HIS A 326 16.92 -21.95 3.83
CA HIS A 326 17.63 -20.70 3.68
C HIS A 326 19.03 -20.75 4.24
N VAL A 327 19.90 -19.93 3.70
CA VAL A 327 21.24 -19.66 4.24
C VAL A 327 21.49 -18.17 4.29
N LYS A 328 22.28 -17.76 5.27
CA LYS A 328 22.72 -16.38 5.46
C LYS A 328 24.23 -16.30 5.29
N SER A 329 24.72 -15.18 4.76
CA SER A 329 26.15 -14.88 4.72
C SER A 329 26.85 -15.24 6.06
N PRO A 330 28.01 -15.92 6.04
CA PRO A 330 28.89 -16.14 4.88
C PRO A 330 28.57 -17.36 4.00
N LYS A 331 27.52 -18.12 4.30
CA LYS A 331 27.14 -19.27 3.45
C LYS A 331 26.56 -18.78 2.12
N LEU A 332 26.90 -19.51 1.07
CA LEU A 332 26.53 -19.23 -0.30
C LEU A 332 25.32 -20.07 -0.76
N LEU A 333 24.88 -19.83 -1.97
CA LEU A 333 23.77 -20.55 -2.59
C LEU A 333 24.06 -22.07 -2.68
N ASP A 334 25.30 -22.45 -3.01
CA ASP A 334 25.72 -23.86 -3.10
C ASP A 334 25.59 -24.57 -1.76
N ASP A 335 25.91 -23.90 -0.65
CA ASP A 335 25.78 -24.45 0.71
C ASP A 335 24.33 -24.77 1.06
N LEU A 336 23.39 -23.96 0.58
CA LEU A 336 21.95 -24.23 0.76
C LEU A 336 21.56 -25.59 0.16
N PHE A 337 22.01 -25.87 -1.06
CA PHE A 337 21.67 -27.10 -1.75
C PHE A 337 22.45 -28.28 -1.19
N ILE A 338 23.77 -28.16 -0.99
CA ILE A 338 24.64 -29.25 -0.51
C ILE A 338 24.30 -29.66 0.92
N GLU A 339 24.07 -28.68 1.79
CA GLU A 339 23.89 -28.98 3.22
C GLU A 339 22.42 -29.25 3.61
N GLN A 340 21.45 -28.76 2.82
CA GLN A 340 20.03 -28.81 3.20
C GLN A 340 19.16 -29.52 2.16
N PHE A 341 19.02 -29.00 0.96
CA PHE A 341 18.07 -29.52 -0.04
C PHE A 341 18.40 -30.94 -0.49
N ILE A 342 19.63 -31.19 -0.95
CA ILE A 342 20.07 -32.50 -1.49
C ILE A 342 19.98 -33.60 -0.45
N PRO A 343 20.52 -33.45 0.78
CA PRO A 343 20.36 -34.47 1.83
C PRO A 343 18.89 -34.72 2.17
N TYR A 344 18.07 -33.66 2.28
CA TYR A 344 16.68 -33.78 2.65
C TYR A 344 15.86 -34.55 1.62
N TYR A 345 16.01 -34.24 0.34
CA TYR A 345 15.30 -34.90 -0.77
C TYR A 345 16.08 -36.07 -1.38
N SER A 346 17.10 -36.56 -0.71
CA SER A 346 17.84 -37.75 -1.17
C SER A 346 16.96 -38.98 -1.39
N PRO A 347 15.92 -39.28 -0.54
CA PRO A 347 15.03 -40.42 -0.77
C PRO A 347 13.93 -40.17 -1.81
N HIS A 348 13.82 -38.96 -2.36
CA HIS A 348 12.79 -38.62 -3.36
C HIS A 348 13.06 -39.42 -4.66
N GLN A 349 12.03 -40.03 -5.22
CA GLN A 349 12.17 -40.98 -6.32
C GLN A 349 12.24 -40.28 -7.69
N GLU A 350 11.30 -39.34 -7.95
CA GLU A 350 11.27 -38.58 -9.20
C GLU A 350 12.29 -37.42 -9.12
N LYS A 351 13.49 -37.66 -9.63
CA LYS A 351 14.59 -36.68 -9.62
C LYS A 351 14.42 -35.57 -10.66
N LYS A 352 13.23 -34.97 -10.72
CA LYS A 352 12.87 -33.92 -11.66
C LYS A 352 12.45 -32.67 -10.93
N ILE A 353 13.01 -31.52 -11.35
CA ILE A 353 12.76 -30.20 -10.76
C ILE A 353 12.29 -29.24 -11.83
N TYR A 354 11.20 -28.52 -11.55
CA TYR A 354 10.82 -27.30 -12.24
C TYR A 354 11.33 -26.11 -11.44
N LEU A 355 12.35 -25.44 -11.97
CA LEU A 355 13.07 -24.35 -11.28
C LEU A 355 12.51 -22.99 -11.65
N TYR A 356 12.14 -22.24 -10.65
CA TYR A 356 11.66 -20.85 -10.75
C TYR A 356 12.53 -19.92 -9.91
N GLY A 357 12.49 -18.62 -10.20
CA GLY A 357 13.14 -17.58 -9.39
C GLY A 357 12.95 -16.21 -9.97
N GLY A 358 13.45 -15.20 -9.26
CA GLY A 358 13.49 -13.81 -9.73
C GLY A 358 14.45 -13.62 -10.90
N HIS A 359 14.36 -12.46 -11.57
CA HIS A 359 15.28 -12.09 -12.67
C HIS A 359 16.75 -12.03 -12.22
N ASP A 360 17.00 -11.84 -10.93
CA ASP A 360 18.33 -11.83 -10.31
C ASP A 360 19.08 -13.14 -10.51
N GLY A 361 18.36 -14.26 -10.70
CA GLY A 361 18.95 -15.54 -11.07
C GLY A 361 19.75 -15.53 -12.36
N ASN A 362 19.53 -14.54 -13.23
CA ASN A 362 20.31 -14.34 -14.47
C ASN A 362 21.59 -13.52 -14.24
N PHE A 363 21.82 -12.98 -13.05
CA PHE A 363 23.05 -12.27 -12.74
C PHE A 363 24.21 -13.24 -12.55
N ARG A 364 25.42 -12.74 -12.86
CA ARG A 364 26.68 -13.46 -12.66
C ARG A 364 27.39 -12.87 -11.47
N LEU A 365 27.97 -13.73 -10.64
CA LEU A 365 28.88 -13.27 -9.61
C LEU A 365 30.16 -12.73 -10.27
N PRO A 366 30.84 -11.73 -9.67
CA PRO A 366 32.05 -11.13 -10.24
C PRO A 366 33.17 -12.11 -10.56
N ASN A 367 33.20 -13.25 -9.86
CA ASN A 367 34.20 -14.32 -9.99
C ASN A 367 33.69 -15.57 -10.74
N SER A 368 32.52 -15.48 -11.40
CA SER A 368 31.92 -16.62 -12.11
C SER A 368 31.50 -16.24 -13.53
N SER A 369 31.76 -17.17 -14.48
CA SER A 369 31.26 -17.06 -15.83
C SER A 369 29.78 -17.50 -15.96
N LYS A 370 29.23 -18.18 -14.94
CA LYS A 370 27.88 -18.75 -14.93
C LYS A 370 26.91 -17.81 -14.21
N THR A 371 25.65 -17.83 -14.62
CA THR A 371 24.56 -17.19 -13.86
C THR A 371 24.23 -17.98 -12.60
N LEU A 372 23.53 -17.36 -11.65
CA LEU A 372 23.07 -18.06 -10.44
C LEU A 372 22.18 -19.26 -10.77
N PHE A 373 21.29 -19.15 -11.75
CA PHE A 373 20.49 -20.28 -12.23
C PHE A 373 21.36 -21.41 -12.80
N GLN A 374 22.38 -21.08 -13.60
CA GLN A 374 23.29 -22.07 -14.17
C GLN A 374 24.11 -22.79 -13.08
N GLN A 375 24.51 -22.08 -12.03
CA GLN A 375 25.22 -22.70 -10.88
C GLN A 375 24.34 -23.74 -10.19
N VAL A 376 23.09 -23.36 -9.85
CA VAL A 376 22.11 -24.27 -9.22
C VAL A 376 21.77 -25.45 -10.13
N GLU A 377 21.57 -25.21 -11.41
CA GLU A 377 21.24 -26.25 -12.39
C GLU A 377 22.36 -27.27 -12.51
N ASP A 378 23.62 -26.82 -12.63
CA ASP A 378 24.79 -27.69 -12.71
C ASP A 378 24.98 -28.50 -11.43
N LEU A 379 24.83 -27.85 -10.27
CA LEU A 379 24.97 -28.49 -8.97
C LEU A 379 23.91 -29.59 -8.78
N LEU A 380 22.66 -29.32 -9.09
CA LEU A 380 21.57 -30.28 -8.98
C LEU A 380 21.76 -31.47 -9.96
N ARG A 381 22.21 -31.21 -11.18
CA ARG A 381 22.52 -32.23 -12.18
C ARG A 381 23.67 -33.16 -11.72
N GLN A 382 24.71 -32.62 -11.10
CA GLN A 382 25.77 -33.39 -10.51
C GLN A 382 25.29 -34.39 -9.44
N HIS A 383 24.16 -34.06 -8.77
CA HIS A 383 23.54 -34.91 -7.77
C HIS A 383 22.34 -35.73 -8.32
N GLY A 384 22.29 -35.91 -9.64
CA GLY A 384 21.32 -36.79 -10.30
C GLY A 384 19.93 -36.21 -10.56
N TRP A 385 19.75 -34.87 -10.43
CA TRP A 385 18.48 -34.22 -10.71
C TRP A 385 18.40 -33.77 -12.18
N THR A 386 17.24 -33.92 -12.79
CA THR A 386 16.90 -33.31 -14.07
C THR A 386 16.22 -31.97 -13.81
N VAL A 387 16.82 -30.87 -14.25
CA VAL A 387 16.33 -29.52 -13.96
C VAL A 387 15.78 -28.87 -15.23
N PHE A 388 14.59 -28.30 -15.11
CA PHE A 388 13.94 -27.49 -16.14
C PHE A 388 13.79 -26.06 -15.61
N LEU A 389 14.54 -25.13 -16.15
CA LEU A 389 14.39 -23.71 -15.85
C LEU A 389 13.11 -23.18 -16.49
N MET A 390 12.16 -22.80 -15.66
CA MET A 390 10.82 -22.34 -16.07
C MET A 390 10.67 -20.83 -16.17
N THR A 391 11.59 -20.08 -15.53
CA THR A 391 11.61 -18.62 -15.62
C THR A 391 12.05 -18.17 -17.00
N LYS A 392 11.10 -17.67 -17.81
CA LYS A 392 11.34 -17.16 -19.17
C LYS A 392 10.71 -15.77 -19.29
N GLY A 393 11.46 -14.81 -19.84
CA GLY A 393 10.99 -13.46 -20.10
C GLY A 393 10.95 -12.54 -18.89
N ALA A 394 10.13 -11.51 -18.96
CA ALA A 394 9.99 -10.52 -17.88
C ALA A 394 9.31 -11.12 -16.64
N ALA A 395 9.75 -10.72 -15.47
CA ALA A 395 9.11 -11.11 -14.22
C ALA A 395 7.68 -10.56 -14.17
N ALA A 396 6.73 -11.35 -13.65
CA ALA A 396 5.38 -10.88 -13.36
C ALA A 396 5.46 -9.70 -12.38
N THR A 397 4.58 -8.72 -12.56
CA THR A 397 4.55 -7.55 -11.67
C THR A 397 4.18 -7.96 -10.24
N HIS A 398 4.55 -7.16 -9.26
CA HIS A 398 4.12 -7.42 -7.87
C HIS A 398 2.59 -7.40 -7.74
N PHE A 399 1.92 -6.62 -8.56
CA PHE A 399 0.45 -6.55 -8.58
C PHE A 399 -0.15 -7.86 -9.12
N ASP A 400 0.37 -8.41 -10.22
CA ASP A 400 -0.10 -9.68 -10.77
C ASP A 400 0.10 -10.83 -9.79
N LYS A 401 1.26 -10.87 -9.12
CA LYS A 401 1.55 -11.86 -8.07
C LYS A 401 0.57 -11.73 -6.90
N TYR A 402 0.29 -10.49 -6.48
CA TYR A 402 -0.67 -10.19 -5.43
C TYR A 402 -2.06 -10.70 -5.78
N LEU A 403 -2.56 -10.38 -6.98
CA LEU A 403 -3.87 -10.81 -7.44
C LEU A 403 -3.98 -12.33 -7.50
N LEU A 404 -3.00 -13.00 -8.12
CA LEU A 404 -2.99 -14.45 -8.29
C LEU A 404 -3.01 -15.15 -6.93
N ILE A 405 -2.07 -14.83 -6.05
CA ILE A 405 -1.94 -15.51 -4.76
C ILE A 405 -3.16 -15.26 -3.87
N ASN A 406 -3.68 -14.04 -3.83
CA ASN A 406 -4.90 -13.76 -3.07
C ASN A 406 -6.15 -14.45 -3.65
N ALA A 407 -6.24 -14.63 -4.96
CA ALA A 407 -7.30 -15.41 -5.58
C ALA A 407 -7.19 -16.92 -5.22
N MET A 408 -5.97 -17.47 -5.21
CA MET A 408 -5.72 -18.85 -4.77
C MET A 408 -6.05 -19.04 -3.27
N LEU A 409 -5.65 -18.10 -2.40
CA LEU A 409 -5.98 -18.10 -0.97
C LEU A 409 -7.49 -17.95 -0.72
N LYS A 410 -8.20 -17.20 -1.56
CA LYS A 410 -9.67 -17.08 -1.50
C LYS A 410 -10.38 -18.36 -1.97
N GLY A 411 -9.69 -19.27 -2.65
CA GLY A 411 -10.25 -20.52 -3.16
C GLY A 411 -11.02 -20.34 -4.46
N HIS A 412 -10.50 -19.55 -5.40
CA HIS A 412 -11.11 -19.37 -6.71
C HIS A 412 -11.16 -20.71 -7.49
N ASN A 413 -12.33 -21.07 -8.02
CA ASN A 413 -12.61 -22.40 -8.58
C ASN A 413 -11.69 -22.85 -9.75
N SER A 414 -11.09 -21.91 -10.48
CA SER A 414 -10.18 -22.21 -11.60
C SER A 414 -8.70 -22.27 -11.21
N LEU A 415 -8.39 -22.07 -9.93
CA LEU A 415 -7.01 -22.03 -9.43
C LEU A 415 -6.81 -23.09 -8.33
N PRO A 416 -5.59 -23.66 -8.21
CA PRO A 416 -5.30 -24.58 -7.13
C PRO A 416 -5.33 -23.86 -5.78
N LYS A 417 -5.77 -24.55 -4.75
CA LYS A 417 -5.79 -24.06 -3.36
C LYS A 417 -4.38 -24.09 -2.78
N ILE A 418 -3.95 -23.00 -2.18
CA ILE A 418 -2.65 -22.96 -1.47
C ILE A 418 -2.80 -23.67 -0.13
N CYS A 419 -1.87 -24.61 0.14
CA CYS A 419 -1.69 -25.26 1.44
C CYS A 419 -0.22 -25.13 1.83
N ILE A 420 0.06 -24.75 3.08
CA ILE A 420 1.39 -24.44 3.59
C ILE A 420 1.71 -25.39 4.74
N ASN A 421 2.74 -26.19 4.59
CA ASN A 421 3.23 -27.02 5.69
C ASN A 421 3.95 -26.16 6.73
N GLU A 422 3.63 -26.36 8.02
CA GLU A 422 4.17 -25.56 9.14
C GLU A 422 5.57 -26.02 9.62
N HIS A 423 6.10 -27.15 9.17
CA HIS A 423 7.37 -27.70 9.65
C HIS A 423 8.50 -27.78 8.62
#